data_c79e05c92d437823526e93104c7f7e83
#
_entry.id   c79e05c92d437823526e93104c7f7e83
#
_cell.length_a   1.000
_cell.length_b   1.000
_cell.length_c   1.000
_cell.angle_alpha   90.00
_cell.angle_beta   90.00
_cell.angle_gamma   90.00
#
_symmetry.space_group_name_H-M   'P 1'
#
loop_
_entity.id
_entity.type
_entity.pdbx_description
1 polymer ?
#
loop_
_entity_poly.entity_id
_entity_poly.type
_entity_poly.pdbx_seq_one_letter_code
_entity_poly.pdbx_strand_id
1 'polypeptide(L)'
;MKNKNISSNRRAFLKKAGMGGLTLGFLPGSSLEARIEALTGEVSRYSGPSDLKITDMRIAQVGNVPIVKIYTNQDVYGLGDVRDGADPRYALMLKSRILGENPCNVERIFRIIEQFGDHGRQGGGVSGVEMALWDLTGRVYGVPLYQLLGGRYRDRVRIYVDTPTVKQPEAFAEKMKERKQQGFTIMKMDIGIGLIRDIPGTLTNIEYWDELRGWDSRRGTYGSTMHPFTRVQITEKGIAEMVNYVAAMRDAIGWEIPVGIDHVGHMGVNSMIRLGRAFEPYNIAWLEDLIPWQYTDQWMEISRAIEVPTMTGEDIYLKEGFRELIEKRAVDIVHPDPVTAGGYLETKRIGDFAQEHGIAMALHHASSPVTFMGCVHTAAATENFIALEHHSVDKTWWEDLVTGLDKPLVRDGYVEVPEKPGVGVDLDEEAVREHLREGEELFAPTGEWNRRQSWDRQWS
;
A
#
# COMPACT_ATOMS: atom_id res chain seq x y z
N MET A 1 -47.79 36.14 -10.07
CA MET A 1 -46.54 36.22 -10.84
C MET A 1 -46.13 34.84 -11.27
N LYS A 2 -45.83 34.67 -12.54
CA LYS A 2 -45.85 33.39 -13.27
C LYS A 2 -44.69 32.45 -12.90
N ASN A 3 -45.03 31.22 -12.55
CA ASN A 3 -44.11 30.08 -12.55
C ASN A 3 -43.56 29.83 -13.96
N LYS A 4 -42.25 30.01 -14.16
CA LYS A 4 -41.61 29.64 -15.42
C LYS A 4 -41.14 28.17 -15.33
N ASN A 5 -41.69 27.35 -16.20
CA ASN A 5 -41.38 25.95 -16.42
C ASN A 5 -39.90 25.68 -16.69
N ILE A 6 -39.28 24.88 -15.82
CA ILE A 6 -37.91 24.34 -15.95
C ILE A 6 -37.82 23.19 -16.99
N SER A 7 -38.94 22.80 -17.60
CA SER A 7 -39.01 21.67 -18.56
C SER A 7 -38.45 21.92 -19.96
N SER A 8 -38.23 23.21 -20.34
CA SER A 8 -37.79 23.54 -21.72
C SER A 8 -36.28 23.36 -21.97
N ASN A 9 -35.45 23.41 -20.95
CA ASN A 9 -33.98 23.33 -21.11
C ASN A 9 -33.42 21.91 -21.29
N ARG A 10 -34.08 20.89 -20.75
CA ARG A 10 -33.66 19.48 -20.95
C ARG A 10 -33.88 19.01 -22.39
N ARG A 11 -34.98 19.41 -23.04
CA ARG A 11 -35.22 19.08 -24.44
C ARG A 11 -34.27 19.79 -25.40
N ALA A 12 -33.86 21.03 -25.09
CA ALA A 12 -32.91 21.79 -25.90
C ALA A 12 -31.48 21.23 -25.77
N PHE A 13 -31.10 20.71 -24.59
CA PHE A 13 -29.82 20.05 -24.35
C PHE A 13 -29.71 18.72 -25.11
N LEU A 14 -30.75 17.89 -25.07
CA LEU A 14 -30.80 16.62 -25.82
C LEU A 14 -30.80 16.82 -27.34
N LYS A 15 -31.42 17.92 -27.86
CA LYS A 15 -31.33 18.27 -29.28
C LYS A 15 -29.91 18.71 -29.70
N LYS A 16 -29.14 19.35 -28.84
CA LYS A 16 -27.73 19.74 -29.13
C LYS A 16 -26.75 18.58 -29.02
N ALA A 17 -26.98 17.64 -28.11
CA ALA A 17 -26.16 16.42 -27.99
C ALA A 17 -26.32 15.47 -29.19
N GLY A 18 -27.45 15.50 -29.89
CA GLY A 18 -27.68 14.70 -31.09
C GLY A 18 -26.98 15.19 -32.37
N MET A 19 -26.26 16.34 -32.34
CA MET A 19 -25.59 16.91 -33.51
C MET A 19 -24.05 16.84 -33.46
N GLY A 20 -23.45 16.29 -32.39
CA GLY A 20 -22.01 16.01 -32.29
C GLY A 20 -21.76 14.53 -32.54
N GLY A 21 -21.19 14.18 -33.70
CA GLY A 21 -21.08 12.83 -34.23
C GLY A 21 -20.42 11.82 -33.31
N LEU A 22 -21.23 10.95 -32.76
CA LEU A 22 -20.88 9.60 -32.38
C LEU A 22 -21.49 8.67 -33.42
N THR A 23 -20.68 8.13 -34.32
CA THR A 23 -21.07 7.08 -35.27
C THR A 23 -21.20 5.76 -34.52
N LEU A 24 -22.22 5.64 -33.66
CA LEU A 24 -22.77 4.36 -33.27
C LEU A 24 -23.73 3.93 -34.37
N GLY A 25 -23.52 2.74 -34.92
CA GLY A 25 -24.34 2.17 -36.01
C GLY A 25 -25.76 1.91 -35.57
N PHE A 26 -26.58 2.97 -35.54
CA PHE A 26 -28.01 2.85 -35.32
C PHE A 26 -28.70 2.61 -36.66
N LEU A 27 -29.58 1.60 -36.73
CA LEU A 27 -30.49 1.37 -37.86
C LEU A 27 -31.34 2.61 -38.08
N PRO A 28 -31.48 3.11 -39.33
CA PRO A 28 -32.37 4.22 -39.63
C PRO A 28 -33.80 3.80 -39.36
N GLY A 29 -34.47 4.47 -38.41
CA GLY A 29 -35.88 4.24 -38.08
C GLY A 29 -36.21 3.97 -36.61
N SER A 30 -35.23 3.87 -35.71
CA SER A 30 -35.52 3.71 -34.28
C SER A 30 -36.08 4.99 -33.65
N SER A 31 -37.14 4.85 -32.82
CA SER A 31 -37.71 5.97 -32.06
C SER A 31 -36.67 6.60 -31.10
N LEU A 32 -36.86 7.87 -30.76
CA LEU A 32 -36.00 8.55 -29.77
C LEU A 32 -35.97 7.80 -28.42
N GLU A 33 -37.08 7.17 -28.07
CA GLU A 33 -37.22 6.35 -26.87
C GLU A 33 -36.36 5.09 -26.94
N ALA A 34 -36.36 4.37 -28.06
CA ALA A 34 -35.50 3.21 -28.29
C ALA A 34 -34.00 3.57 -28.27
N ARG A 35 -33.65 4.78 -28.75
CA ARG A 35 -32.28 5.30 -28.71
C ARG A 35 -31.84 5.69 -27.29
N ILE A 36 -32.74 6.26 -26.50
CA ILE A 36 -32.50 6.55 -25.07
C ILE A 36 -32.41 5.26 -24.31
N GLU A 37 -33.22 4.27 -24.58
CA GLU A 37 -33.20 2.96 -23.94
C GLU A 37 -31.93 2.18 -24.27
N ALA A 38 -31.45 2.24 -25.52
CA ALA A 38 -30.15 1.65 -25.90
C ALA A 38 -28.98 2.36 -25.23
N LEU A 39 -28.95 3.68 -25.14
CA LEU A 39 -27.92 4.48 -24.48
C LEU A 39 -27.95 4.29 -22.94
N THR A 40 -29.14 4.14 -22.37
CA THR A 40 -29.29 3.89 -20.93
C THR A 40 -29.11 2.42 -20.57
N GLY A 41 -29.22 1.49 -21.53
CA GLY A 41 -28.92 0.07 -21.38
C GLY A 41 -27.43 -0.19 -21.22
N GLU A 42 -26.58 0.71 -21.74
CA GLU A 42 -25.11 0.66 -21.54
C GLU A 42 -24.64 1.34 -20.24
N VAL A 43 -25.50 2.13 -19.59
CA VAL A 43 -25.21 2.65 -18.25
C VAL A 43 -25.45 1.52 -17.25
N SER A 44 -24.41 1.10 -16.58
CA SER A 44 -24.48 0.07 -15.53
C SER A 44 -25.65 0.38 -14.58
N ARG A 45 -26.65 -0.51 -14.53
CA ARG A 45 -27.83 -0.37 -13.65
C ARG A 45 -27.55 -0.65 -12.19
N TYR A 46 -26.29 -0.86 -11.83
CA TYR A 46 -25.85 -1.18 -10.46
C TYR A 46 -25.86 0.03 -9.51
N SER A 47 -26.23 1.21 -9.96
CA SER A 47 -26.41 2.40 -9.09
C SER A 47 -27.77 2.44 -8.37
N GLY A 48 -28.68 1.50 -8.67
CA GLY A 48 -29.95 1.33 -7.94
C GLY A 48 -29.81 0.40 -6.74
N PRO A 49 -30.91 0.17 -5.96
CA PRO A 49 -30.95 -0.88 -4.95
C PRO A 49 -30.65 -2.21 -5.64
N SER A 50 -29.43 -2.67 -5.50
CA SER A 50 -28.93 -3.84 -6.20
C SER A 50 -29.20 -5.07 -5.35
N ASP A 51 -29.64 -6.17 -5.96
CA ASP A 51 -29.73 -7.48 -5.30
C ASP A 51 -28.36 -8.16 -5.17
N LEU A 52 -27.28 -7.42 -5.47
CA LEU A 52 -25.90 -7.90 -5.34
C LEU A 52 -25.59 -8.16 -3.87
N LYS A 53 -25.13 -9.38 -3.57
CA LYS A 53 -24.80 -9.84 -2.21
C LYS A 53 -23.51 -10.60 -2.21
N ILE A 54 -22.72 -10.40 -1.16
CA ILE A 54 -21.56 -11.24 -0.86
C ILE A 54 -22.06 -12.65 -0.51
N THR A 55 -21.60 -13.66 -1.24
CA THR A 55 -21.96 -15.06 -1.02
C THR A 55 -20.86 -15.89 -0.38
N ASP A 56 -19.59 -15.50 -0.61
CA ASP A 56 -18.44 -16.21 -0.06
C ASP A 56 -17.22 -15.28 0.01
N MET A 57 -16.24 -15.64 0.83
CA MET A 57 -14.90 -15.07 0.86
C MET A 57 -13.89 -16.20 1.06
N ARG A 58 -12.87 -16.24 0.22
CA ARG A 58 -11.81 -17.25 0.26
C ARG A 58 -10.45 -16.60 0.20
N ILE A 59 -9.44 -17.36 0.57
CA ILE A 59 -8.05 -16.91 0.57
C ILE A 59 -7.19 -17.93 -0.16
N ALA A 60 -6.25 -17.42 -0.96
CA ALA A 60 -5.14 -18.20 -1.52
C ALA A 60 -3.83 -17.67 -0.92
N GLN A 61 -3.04 -18.55 -0.32
CA GLN A 61 -1.74 -18.18 0.24
C GLN A 61 -0.65 -18.31 -0.84
N VAL A 62 -0.21 -17.20 -1.40
CA VAL A 62 0.84 -17.15 -2.45
C VAL A 62 2.15 -16.73 -1.81
N GLY A 63 3.08 -17.67 -1.66
CA GLY A 63 4.29 -17.42 -0.88
C GLY A 63 3.95 -16.94 0.54
N ASN A 64 4.32 -15.71 0.88
CA ASN A 64 4.00 -15.09 2.17
C ASN A 64 2.80 -14.13 2.12
N VAL A 65 2.10 -14.00 0.99
CA VAL A 65 0.97 -13.08 0.81
C VAL A 65 -0.35 -13.84 0.74
N PRO A 66 -1.29 -13.63 1.68
CA PRO A 66 -2.65 -14.16 1.55
C PRO A 66 -3.50 -13.25 0.66
N ILE A 67 -3.95 -13.77 -0.48
CA ILE A 67 -4.84 -13.05 -1.41
C ILE A 67 -6.30 -13.34 -1.07
N VAL A 68 -7.08 -12.31 -0.81
CA VAL A 68 -8.52 -12.37 -0.52
C VAL A 68 -9.30 -12.30 -1.82
N LYS A 69 -10.28 -13.21 -2.01
CA LYS A 69 -11.26 -13.17 -3.10
C LYS A 69 -12.67 -13.17 -2.51
N ILE A 70 -13.43 -12.11 -2.77
CA ILE A 70 -14.83 -11.95 -2.34
C ILE A 70 -15.74 -12.26 -3.50
N TYR A 71 -16.65 -13.22 -3.32
CA TYR A 71 -17.59 -13.69 -4.32
C TYR A 71 -18.99 -13.09 -4.10
N THR A 72 -19.74 -12.96 -5.17
CA THR A 72 -21.12 -12.47 -5.14
C THR A 72 -22.11 -13.47 -5.77
N ASN A 73 -23.39 -13.17 -5.65
CA ASN A 73 -24.48 -13.90 -6.30
C ASN A 73 -24.66 -13.57 -7.80
N GLN A 74 -23.79 -12.74 -8.40
CA GLN A 74 -23.89 -12.30 -9.80
C GLN A 74 -22.60 -12.50 -10.59
N ASP A 75 -21.79 -13.49 -10.21
CA ASP A 75 -20.52 -13.88 -10.86
C ASP A 75 -19.47 -12.75 -10.97
N VAL A 76 -19.63 -11.68 -10.18
CA VAL A 76 -18.61 -10.63 -10.02
C VAL A 76 -17.88 -10.87 -8.70
N TYR A 77 -16.59 -10.69 -8.72
CA TYR A 77 -15.74 -10.84 -7.54
C TYR A 77 -14.75 -9.67 -7.43
N GLY A 78 -14.16 -9.52 -6.27
CA GLY A 78 -13.07 -8.57 -6.05
C GLY A 78 -11.90 -9.20 -5.32
N LEU A 79 -10.73 -8.60 -5.50
CA LEU A 79 -9.44 -9.09 -5.02
C LEU A 79 -8.80 -8.06 -4.09
N GLY A 80 -8.16 -8.56 -3.02
CA GLY A 80 -7.37 -7.78 -2.09
C GLY A 80 -6.30 -8.65 -1.45
N ASP A 81 -5.38 -8.07 -0.69
CA ASP A 81 -4.35 -8.83 0.03
C ASP A 81 -4.46 -8.60 1.54
N VAL A 82 -4.22 -9.65 2.31
CA VAL A 82 -3.77 -9.47 3.70
C VAL A 82 -2.28 -9.16 3.67
N ARG A 83 -1.80 -8.29 4.56
CA ARG A 83 -0.39 -7.88 4.64
C ARG A 83 0.55 -9.10 4.54
N ASP A 84 1.64 -8.97 3.85
CA ASP A 84 2.67 -10.01 3.72
C ASP A 84 3.12 -10.56 5.08
N GLY A 85 3.29 -11.88 5.17
CA GLY A 85 3.63 -12.56 6.41
C GLY A 85 2.52 -12.58 7.47
N ALA A 86 1.34 -12.01 7.21
CA ALA A 86 0.21 -12.06 8.11
C ALA A 86 -0.49 -13.41 8.10
N ASP A 87 -1.21 -13.70 9.17
CA ASP A 87 -2.08 -14.87 9.26
C ASP A 87 -3.37 -14.63 8.46
N PRO A 88 -3.75 -15.50 7.51
CA PRO A 88 -4.98 -15.36 6.72
C PRO A 88 -6.25 -15.30 7.58
N ARG A 89 -6.19 -15.82 8.83
CA ARG A 89 -7.32 -15.75 9.76
C ARG A 89 -7.71 -14.33 10.14
N TYR A 90 -6.82 -13.34 10.01
CA TYR A 90 -7.17 -11.94 10.23
C TYR A 90 -8.26 -11.43 9.28
N ALA A 91 -8.32 -11.94 8.05
CA ALA A 91 -9.43 -11.67 7.14
C ALA A 91 -10.58 -12.67 7.34
N LEU A 92 -10.30 -13.98 7.49
CA LEU A 92 -11.32 -15.01 7.59
C LEU A 92 -12.30 -14.79 8.76
N MET A 93 -11.82 -14.30 9.91
CA MET A 93 -12.68 -13.99 11.07
C MET A 93 -13.70 -12.87 10.80
N LEU A 94 -13.56 -12.12 9.71
CA LEU A 94 -14.49 -11.08 9.30
C LEU A 94 -15.59 -11.61 8.37
N LYS A 95 -15.41 -12.81 7.77
CA LYS A 95 -16.29 -13.37 6.77
C LYS A 95 -17.76 -13.39 7.21
N SER A 96 -18.06 -13.91 8.40
CA SER A 96 -19.44 -14.03 8.90
C SER A 96 -20.16 -12.67 9.07
N ARG A 97 -19.41 -11.57 9.10
CA ARG A 97 -19.93 -10.21 9.30
C ARG A 97 -20.30 -9.52 7.99
N ILE A 98 -19.74 -10.01 6.88
CA ILE A 98 -19.94 -9.41 5.55
C ILE A 98 -20.84 -10.24 4.64
N LEU A 99 -21.07 -11.52 4.94
CA LEU A 99 -21.96 -12.37 4.16
C LEU A 99 -23.37 -11.80 4.11
N GLY A 100 -23.94 -11.72 2.89
CA GLY A 100 -25.27 -11.19 2.62
C GLY A 100 -25.32 -9.66 2.47
N GLU A 101 -24.26 -8.94 2.83
CA GLU A 101 -24.16 -7.49 2.58
C GLU A 101 -24.02 -7.19 1.09
N ASN A 102 -24.44 -5.98 0.68
CA ASN A 102 -24.14 -5.47 -0.65
C ASN A 102 -22.70 -4.96 -0.69
N PRO A 103 -21.81 -5.57 -1.51
CA PRO A 103 -20.39 -5.22 -1.53
C PRO A 103 -20.09 -3.78 -1.95
N CYS A 104 -20.99 -3.12 -2.68
CA CYS A 104 -20.83 -1.72 -3.08
C CYS A 104 -21.09 -0.72 -1.94
N ASN A 105 -21.60 -1.18 -0.79
CA ASN A 105 -21.68 -0.37 0.43
C ASN A 105 -20.37 -0.46 1.23
N VAL A 106 -19.24 -0.20 0.58
CA VAL A 106 -17.90 -0.41 1.14
C VAL A 106 -17.73 0.27 2.50
N GLU A 107 -18.07 1.55 2.60
CA GLU A 107 -17.96 2.32 3.84
C GLU A 107 -18.79 1.72 4.99
N ARG A 108 -20.00 1.25 4.69
CA ARG A 108 -20.84 0.62 5.70
C ARG A 108 -20.22 -0.68 6.20
N ILE A 109 -19.70 -1.51 5.28
CA ILE A 109 -19.03 -2.75 5.64
C ILE A 109 -17.76 -2.45 6.43
N PHE A 110 -16.96 -1.46 5.98
CA PHE A 110 -15.75 -1.05 6.67
C PHE A 110 -16.05 -0.67 8.13
N ARG A 111 -17.09 0.14 8.39
CA ARG A 111 -17.51 0.49 9.77
C ARG A 111 -17.91 -0.71 10.62
N ILE A 112 -18.37 -1.80 10.03
CA ILE A 112 -18.67 -3.05 10.74
C ILE A 112 -17.38 -3.77 11.16
N ILE A 113 -16.36 -3.77 10.30
CA ILE A 113 -15.17 -4.62 10.48
C ILE A 113 -13.93 -3.87 11.00
N GLU A 114 -13.83 -2.55 10.89
CA GLU A 114 -12.62 -1.78 11.22
C GLU A 114 -12.11 -2.00 12.65
N GLN A 115 -13.02 -2.25 13.60
CA GLN A 115 -12.66 -2.50 15.00
C GLN A 115 -11.93 -3.83 15.25
N PHE A 116 -11.83 -4.71 14.24
CA PHE A 116 -11.16 -6.01 14.36
C PHE A 116 -9.74 -5.99 13.79
N GLY A 117 -9.31 -4.87 13.23
CA GLY A 117 -7.93 -4.62 12.86
C GLY A 117 -7.13 -4.00 14.00
N ASP A 118 -5.82 -3.96 13.82
CA ASP A 118 -4.88 -3.27 14.69
C ASP A 118 -3.63 -2.94 13.88
N HIS A 119 -2.63 -2.35 14.51
CA HIS A 119 -1.36 -1.99 13.88
C HIS A 119 -0.61 -3.22 13.35
N GLY A 120 0.26 -2.98 12.38
CA GLY A 120 1.03 -4.02 11.75
C GLY A 120 0.15 -5.00 10.96
N ARG A 121 0.54 -6.24 10.94
CA ARG A 121 -0.07 -7.26 10.08
C ARG A 121 -1.51 -7.61 10.40
N GLN A 122 -1.98 -7.32 11.61
CA GLN A 122 -3.38 -7.53 11.97
C GLN A 122 -4.33 -6.59 11.21
N GLY A 123 -3.93 -5.34 10.98
CA GLY A 123 -4.67 -4.39 10.14
C GLY A 123 -4.91 -4.90 8.73
N GLY A 124 -3.99 -5.70 8.20
CA GLY A 124 -4.08 -6.31 6.87
C GLY A 124 -5.32 -7.17 6.65
N GLY A 125 -5.90 -7.76 7.69
CA GLY A 125 -7.15 -8.51 7.57
C GLY A 125 -8.32 -7.63 7.14
N VAL A 126 -8.50 -6.50 7.80
CA VAL A 126 -9.53 -5.49 7.48
C VAL A 126 -9.23 -4.83 6.14
N SER A 127 -7.97 -4.43 5.94
CA SER A 127 -7.51 -3.79 4.70
C SER A 127 -7.75 -4.67 3.49
N GLY A 128 -7.44 -5.98 3.58
CA GLY A 128 -7.63 -6.93 2.48
C GLY A 128 -9.10 -7.08 2.07
N VAL A 129 -10.01 -7.05 3.04
CA VAL A 129 -11.45 -7.06 2.75
C VAL A 129 -11.90 -5.74 2.11
N GLU A 130 -11.47 -4.59 2.63
CA GLU A 130 -11.82 -3.27 2.08
C GLU A 130 -11.32 -3.13 0.64
N MET A 131 -10.08 -3.52 0.37
CA MET A 131 -9.48 -3.47 -0.96
C MET A 131 -10.21 -4.37 -1.96
N ALA A 132 -10.59 -5.59 -1.54
CA ALA A 132 -11.39 -6.49 -2.38
C ALA A 132 -12.77 -5.91 -2.69
N LEU A 133 -13.40 -5.20 -1.74
CA LEU A 133 -14.68 -4.53 -1.96
C LEU A 133 -14.58 -3.36 -2.94
N TRP A 134 -13.50 -2.58 -2.90
CA TRP A 134 -13.29 -1.48 -3.85
C TRP A 134 -12.97 -1.98 -5.26
N ASP A 135 -12.15 -3.03 -5.41
CA ASP A 135 -11.93 -3.68 -6.70
C ASP A 135 -13.25 -4.19 -7.28
N LEU A 136 -14.03 -4.92 -6.47
CA LEU A 136 -15.36 -5.41 -6.85
C LEU A 136 -16.29 -4.26 -7.27
N THR A 137 -16.33 -3.19 -6.48
CA THR A 137 -17.19 -2.02 -6.76
C THR A 137 -16.82 -1.35 -8.08
N GLY A 138 -15.53 -1.19 -8.35
CA GLY A 138 -15.03 -0.69 -9.63
C GLY A 138 -15.45 -1.57 -10.81
N ARG A 139 -15.35 -2.90 -10.66
CA ARG A 139 -15.80 -3.87 -11.68
C ARG A 139 -17.30 -3.78 -11.91
N VAL A 140 -18.11 -3.68 -10.83
CA VAL A 140 -19.57 -3.55 -10.91
C VAL A 140 -20.00 -2.28 -11.63
N TYR A 141 -19.37 -1.15 -11.33
CA TYR A 141 -19.71 0.14 -11.95
C TYR A 141 -19.02 0.35 -13.31
N GLY A 142 -18.09 -0.53 -13.70
CA GLY A 142 -17.35 -0.43 -14.95
C GLY A 142 -16.37 0.75 -14.97
N VAL A 143 -15.82 1.13 -13.81
CA VAL A 143 -14.90 2.27 -13.67
C VAL A 143 -13.62 1.87 -12.97
N PRO A 144 -12.46 2.50 -13.30
CA PRO A 144 -11.23 2.29 -12.57
C PRO A 144 -11.33 2.83 -11.14
N LEU A 145 -10.58 2.19 -10.22
CA LEU A 145 -10.64 2.49 -8.79
C LEU A 145 -10.39 3.98 -8.47
N TYR A 146 -9.43 4.64 -9.14
CA TYR A 146 -9.13 6.04 -8.87
C TYR A 146 -10.36 6.97 -9.04
N GLN A 147 -11.31 6.63 -9.93
CA GLN A 147 -12.55 7.42 -10.10
C GLN A 147 -13.45 7.32 -8.86
N LEU A 148 -13.49 6.18 -8.20
CA LEU A 148 -14.22 6.00 -6.94
C LEU A 148 -13.54 6.73 -5.78
N LEU A 149 -12.24 6.97 -5.87
CA LEU A 149 -11.45 7.72 -4.88
C LEU A 149 -11.41 9.23 -5.15
N GLY A 150 -12.20 9.76 -6.09
CA GLY A 150 -12.31 11.20 -6.35
C GLY A 150 -11.66 11.70 -7.64
N GLY A 151 -11.11 10.81 -8.47
CA GLY A 151 -10.39 11.14 -9.70
C GLY A 151 -8.88 11.14 -9.52
N ARG A 152 -8.15 11.43 -10.57
CA ARG A 152 -6.67 11.35 -10.56
C ARG A 152 -6.00 12.71 -10.73
N TYR A 153 -4.89 12.91 -10.03
CA TYR A 153 -3.98 14.05 -10.19
C TYR A 153 -2.86 13.77 -11.22
N ARG A 154 -2.62 12.48 -11.56
CA ARG A 154 -1.51 12.06 -12.45
C ARG A 154 -1.89 10.83 -13.27
N ASP A 155 -1.29 10.73 -14.47
CA ASP A 155 -1.51 9.62 -15.40
C ASP A 155 -0.52 8.46 -15.20
N ARG A 156 0.58 8.71 -14.51
CA ARG A 156 1.59 7.72 -14.13
C ARG A 156 2.07 7.93 -12.70
N VAL A 157 2.42 6.85 -12.04
CA VAL A 157 2.88 6.81 -10.65
C VAL A 157 4.37 6.51 -10.62
N ARG A 158 5.13 7.34 -9.91
CA ARG A 158 6.56 7.13 -9.69
C ARG A 158 6.76 6.00 -8.69
N ILE A 159 7.68 5.10 -9.02
CA ILE A 159 8.02 3.94 -8.21
C ILE A 159 9.41 4.13 -7.61
N TYR A 160 9.55 3.84 -6.33
CA TYR A 160 10.86 3.62 -5.75
C TYR A 160 11.08 2.14 -5.47
N VAL A 161 12.32 1.69 -5.60
CA VAL A 161 12.66 0.30 -5.41
C VAL A 161 13.34 0.10 -4.07
N ASP A 162 12.86 -0.92 -3.34
CA ASP A 162 13.54 -1.42 -2.17
C ASP A 162 14.80 -2.20 -2.55
N THR A 163 15.86 -2.04 -1.72
CA THR A 163 17.10 -2.78 -1.90
C THR A 163 17.51 -3.39 -0.57
N PRO A 164 17.28 -4.72 -0.43
CA PRO A 164 17.53 -5.43 0.80
C PRO A 164 19.00 -5.37 1.23
N THR A 165 19.22 -5.50 2.52
CA THR A 165 20.54 -5.50 3.16
C THR A 165 21.57 -6.39 2.46
N VAL A 166 22.72 -5.83 2.11
CA VAL A 166 23.92 -6.52 1.60
C VAL A 166 25.09 -6.24 2.53
N LYS A 167 25.81 -7.29 2.96
CA LYS A 167 26.80 -7.20 4.05
C LYS A 167 28.03 -6.33 3.77
N GLN A 168 28.41 -6.14 2.50
CA GLN A 168 29.63 -5.40 2.13
C GLN A 168 29.26 -4.10 1.45
N PRO A 169 29.83 -2.94 1.83
CA PRO A 169 29.49 -1.64 1.24
C PRO A 169 29.61 -1.63 -0.31
N GLU A 170 30.68 -2.20 -0.86
CA GLU A 170 30.92 -2.25 -2.29
C GLU A 170 29.90 -3.15 -3.02
N ALA A 171 29.54 -4.29 -2.41
CA ALA A 171 28.51 -5.18 -2.98
C ALA A 171 27.13 -4.53 -2.92
N PHE A 172 26.83 -3.76 -1.86
CA PHE A 172 25.61 -3.00 -1.77
C PHE A 172 25.55 -1.89 -2.84
N ALA A 173 26.65 -1.17 -3.00
CA ALA A 173 26.79 -0.14 -4.03
C ALA A 173 26.56 -0.70 -5.44
N GLU A 174 27.10 -1.88 -5.79
CA GLU A 174 26.82 -2.55 -7.07
C GLU A 174 25.33 -2.93 -7.19
N LYS A 175 24.66 -3.39 -6.12
CA LYS A 175 23.24 -3.65 -6.16
C LYS A 175 22.42 -2.38 -6.42
N MET A 176 22.79 -1.27 -5.81
CA MET A 176 22.15 0.04 -6.09
C MET A 176 22.39 0.50 -7.54
N LYS A 177 23.55 0.21 -8.09
CA LYS A 177 23.86 0.49 -9.49
C LYS A 177 23.02 -0.37 -10.47
N GLU A 178 22.75 -1.64 -10.12
CA GLU A 178 21.79 -2.47 -10.85
C GLU A 178 20.40 -1.84 -10.87
N ARG A 179 19.89 -1.31 -9.73
CA ARG A 179 18.61 -0.59 -9.65
C ARG A 179 18.58 0.63 -10.56
N LYS A 180 19.67 1.40 -10.61
CA LYS A 180 19.82 2.51 -11.55
C LYS A 180 19.73 2.06 -13.01
N GLN A 181 20.38 0.93 -13.35
CA GLN A 181 20.37 0.35 -14.72
C GLN A 181 18.97 -0.19 -15.10
N GLN A 182 18.17 -0.62 -14.14
CA GLN A 182 16.77 -1.01 -14.32
C GLN A 182 15.85 0.19 -14.56
N GLY A 183 16.36 1.42 -14.50
CA GLY A 183 15.61 2.65 -14.79
C GLY A 183 14.93 3.28 -13.59
N PHE A 184 15.14 2.80 -12.35
CA PHE A 184 14.57 3.43 -11.17
C PHE A 184 15.16 4.83 -10.94
N THR A 185 14.27 5.79 -10.69
CA THR A 185 14.61 7.20 -10.51
C THR A 185 14.59 7.65 -9.06
N ILE A 186 14.22 6.77 -8.15
CA ILE A 186 14.27 6.91 -6.71
C ILE A 186 14.47 5.50 -6.11
N MET A 187 15.22 5.38 -5.04
CA MET A 187 15.61 4.09 -4.47
C MET A 187 15.55 4.12 -2.95
N LYS A 188 15.45 2.96 -2.33
CA LYS A 188 15.61 2.75 -0.88
C LYS A 188 16.70 1.71 -0.64
N MET A 189 17.47 1.88 0.42
CA MET A 189 18.49 0.94 0.87
C MET A 189 18.30 0.58 2.35
N ASP A 190 18.31 -0.72 2.63
CA ASP A 190 18.18 -1.24 3.98
C ASP A 190 19.53 -1.31 4.65
N ILE A 191 19.86 -0.31 5.46
CA ILE A 191 21.07 -0.31 6.26
C ILE A 191 20.76 -0.11 7.74
N GLY A 192 21.17 -1.04 8.57
CA GLY A 192 20.86 -1.00 9.99
C GLY A 192 21.88 -1.66 10.88
N ILE A 193 21.60 -1.67 12.18
CA ILE A 193 22.48 -2.22 13.21
C ILE A 193 22.88 -3.68 12.94
N GLY A 194 22.08 -4.42 12.18
CA GLY A 194 22.40 -5.77 11.76
C GLY A 194 23.69 -5.90 10.95
N LEU A 195 24.09 -4.82 10.24
CA LEU A 195 25.35 -4.78 9.47
C LEU A 195 26.59 -4.57 10.35
N ILE A 196 26.44 -3.88 11.46
CA ILE A 196 27.58 -3.43 12.30
C ILE A 196 27.66 -4.15 13.64
N ARG A 197 26.62 -4.89 14.04
CA ARG A 197 26.51 -5.53 15.36
C ARG A 197 27.65 -6.47 15.72
N ASP A 198 28.17 -7.19 14.72
CA ASP A 198 29.24 -8.15 14.89
C ASP A 198 30.66 -7.50 14.85
N ILE A 199 30.72 -6.18 14.65
CA ILE A 199 31.95 -5.40 14.66
C ILE A 199 32.16 -4.84 16.06
N PRO A 200 33.20 -5.27 16.80
CA PRO A 200 33.41 -4.86 18.18
C PRO A 200 33.52 -3.33 18.32
N GLY A 201 32.78 -2.78 19.28
CA GLY A 201 32.81 -1.37 19.63
C GLY A 201 31.97 -0.45 18.76
N THR A 202 31.09 -0.97 17.90
CA THR A 202 30.15 -0.18 17.10
C THR A 202 28.86 0.16 17.84
N LEU A 203 28.44 -0.70 18.75
CA LEU A 203 27.23 -0.55 19.57
C LEU A 203 27.54 -0.73 21.04
N THR A 204 26.76 -0.08 21.90
CA THR A 204 26.75 -0.29 23.35
C THR A 204 25.60 -1.19 23.76
N ASN A 205 25.79 -2.00 24.82
CA ASN A 205 24.74 -2.88 25.37
C ASN A 205 24.17 -3.90 24.38
N ILE A 206 24.97 -4.31 23.42
CA ILE A 206 24.53 -5.27 22.38
C ILE A 206 24.30 -6.67 22.95
N GLU A 207 24.98 -7.01 24.05
CA GLU A 207 24.87 -8.29 24.76
C GLU A 207 23.42 -8.57 25.16
N TYR A 208 22.69 -7.54 25.61
CA TYR A 208 21.27 -7.65 25.92
C TYR A 208 20.42 -8.05 24.72
N TRP A 209 20.74 -7.51 23.55
CA TRP A 209 20.09 -7.87 22.29
C TRP A 209 20.39 -9.32 21.91
N ASP A 210 21.63 -9.76 22.13
CA ASP A 210 22.04 -11.13 21.80
C ASP A 210 21.39 -12.16 22.71
N GLU A 211 21.22 -11.87 24.00
CA GLU A 211 20.47 -12.72 24.92
C GLU A 211 19.05 -12.95 24.46
N LEU A 212 18.35 -11.92 24.04
CA LEU A 212 17.01 -12.01 23.51
C LEU A 212 16.95 -12.79 22.18
N ARG A 213 17.96 -12.66 21.33
CA ARG A 213 18.06 -13.44 20.08
C ARG A 213 18.27 -14.92 20.29
N GLY A 214 18.99 -15.33 21.29
CA GLY A 214 19.20 -16.74 21.60
C GLY A 214 17.91 -17.52 21.80
N TRP A 215 16.87 -16.85 22.27
CA TRP A 215 15.54 -17.42 22.43
C TRP A 215 14.81 -17.59 21.08
N ASP A 216 15.11 -16.77 20.06
CA ASP A 216 14.34 -16.69 18.81
C ASP A 216 15.13 -17.06 17.54
N SER A 217 16.28 -17.72 17.69
CA SER A 217 17.08 -18.15 16.55
C SER A 217 16.35 -18.99 15.48
N ARG A 218 15.15 -19.49 15.80
CA ARG A 218 14.29 -20.29 14.91
C ARG A 218 13.25 -19.47 14.11
N ARG A 219 13.03 -18.19 14.45
CA ARG A 219 11.92 -17.39 13.91
C ARG A 219 12.35 -16.19 13.05
N GLY A 220 13.65 -16.03 12.81
CA GLY A 220 14.14 -14.86 12.07
C GLY A 220 14.26 -13.60 12.94
N THR A 221 14.74 -12.55 12.38
CA THR A 221 15.52 -11.52 13.02
C THR A 221 14.80 -10.43 13.79
N TYR A 222 13.57 -10.11 13.48
CA TYR A 222 12.95 -8.88 14.00
C TYR A 222 11.73 -9.12 14.89
N GLY A 223 11.08 -10.24 14.70
CA GLY A 223 9.67 -10.35 15.03
C GLY A 223 9.33 -10.58 16.49
N SER A 224 10.27 -10.87 17.36
CA SER A 224 9.87 -11.43 18.65
C SER A 224 10.51 -10.76 19.84
N THR A 225 11.38 -9.83 19.57
CA THR A 225 12.11 -9.15 20.62
C THR A 225 11.70 -7.70 20.72
N MET A 226 11.80 -7.16 21.91
CA MET A 226 11.72 -5.72 22.08
C MET A 226 12.85 -5.07 21.27
N HIS A 227 12.49 -4.05 20.48
CA HIS A 227 13.47 -3.24 19.79
C HIS A 227 14.41 -2.52 20.80
N PRO A 228 15.63 -2.16 20.39
CA PRO A 228 16.64 -1.63 21.29
C PRO A 228 16.48 -0.15 21.68
N PHE A 229 15.37 0.49 21.35
CA PHE A 229 15.12 1.92 21.38
C PHE A 229 15.70 2.70 22.57
N THR A 230 15.62 2.15 23.79
CA THR A 230 16.12 2.83 25.00
C THR A 230 17.43 2.25 25.54
N ARG A 231 17.97 1.19 24.97
CA ARG A 231 19.06 0.40 25.56
C ARG A 231 20.31 0.34 24.70
N VAL A 232 20.15 0.17 23.39
CA VAL A 232 21.29 0.10 22.45
C VAL A 232 21.56 1.49 21.88
N GLN A 233 22.83 1.87 21.86
CA GLN A 233 23.28 3.13 21.29
C GLN A 233 24.42 2.88 20.31
N ILE A 234 24.47 3.66 19.25
CA ILE A 234 25.56 3.63 18.28
C ILE A 234 26.73 4.46 18.76
N THR A 235 27.94 3.93 18.59
CA THR A 235 29.19 4.65 18.86
C THR A 235 29.63 5.44 17.63
N GLU A 236 30.66 6.32 17.77
CA GLU A 236 31.27 6.99 16.62
C GLU A 236 31.86 6.02 15.60
N LYS A 237 32.40 4.87 16.06
CA LYS A 237 32.85 3.81 15.19
C LYS A 237 31.67 3.21 14.40
N GLY A 238 30.55 2.96 15.07
CA GLY A 238 29.34 2.44 14.41
C GLY A 238 28.78 3.41 13.38
N ILE A 239 28.76 4.71 13.68
CA ILE A 239 28.36 5.75 12.74
C ILE A 239 29.28 5.74 11.51
N ALA A 240 30.59 5.68 11.71
CA ALA A 240 31.55 5.64 10.60
C ALA A 240 31.33 4.40 9.70
N GLU A 241 31.07 3.23 10.27
CA GLU A 241 30.75 2.03 9.49
C GLU A 241 29.44 2.18 8.69
N MET A 242 28.40 2.77 9.27
CA MET A 242 27.13 3.04 8.53
C MET A 242 27.35 4.05 7.40
N VAL A 243 28.14 5.10 7.63
CA VAL A 243 28.49 6.11 6.63
C VAL A 243 29.25 5.48 5.45
N ASN A 244 30.09 4.47 5.67
CA ASN A 244 30.81 3.78 4.61
C ASN A 244 29.85 3.17 3.55
N TYR A 245 28.69 2.64 3.96
CA TYR A 245 27.67 2.12 3.04
C TYR A 245 27.08 3.25 2.18
N VAL A 246 26.76 4.37 2.81
CA VAL A 246 26.16 5.52 2.10
C VAL A 246 27.16 6.18 1.16
N ALA A 247 28.42 6.30 1.56
CA ALA A 247 29.50 6.82 0.71
C ALA A 247 29.72 5.94 -0.51
N ALA A 248 29.87 4.62 -0.33
CA ALA A 248 30.03 3.68 -1.41
C ALA A 248 28.86 3.72 -2.40
N MET A 249 27.63 3.83 -1.91
CA MET A 249 26.44 3.99 -2.74
C MET A 249 26.53 5.27 -3.58
N ARG A 250 26.86 6.43 -2.98
CA ARG A 250 26.98 7.70 -3.72
C ARG A 250 28.08 7.65 -4.78
N ASP A 251 29.21 7.04 -4.50
CA ASP A 251 30.28 6.82 -5.47
C ASP A 251 29.82 6.00 -6.69
N ALA A 252 28.95 5.01 -6.45
CA ALA A 252 28.45 4.12 -7.50
C ALA A 252 27.33 4.70 -8.35
N ILE A 253 26.35 5.40 -7.76
CA ILE A 253 25.15 5.87 -8.47
C ILE A 253 25.12 7.37 -8.77
N GLY A 254 26.02 8.15 -8.16
CA GLY A 254 26.04 9.62 -8.30
C GLY A 254 25.03 10.31 -7.37
N TRP A 255 24.70 11.58 -7.69
CA TRP A 255 23.94 12.48 -6.82
C TRP A 255 22.55 12.84 -7.34
N GLU A 256 22.21 12.41 -8.56
CA GLU A 256 20.95 12.78 -9.22
C GLU A 256 19.76 11.96 -8.73
N ILE A 257 20.00 10.76 -8.15
CA ILE A 257 18.96 9.84 -7.71
C ILE A 257 18.73 10.02 -6.22
N PRO A 258 17.52 10.41 -5.78
CA PRO A 258 17.13 10.40 -4.39
C PRO A 258 17.20 8.98 -3.82
N VAL A 259 17.75 8.82 -2.62
CA VAL A 259 17.84 7.52 -1.92
C VAL A 259 17.33 7.66 -0.51
N GLY A 260 16.31 6.88 -0.15
CA GLY A 260 15.86 6.68 1.23
C GLY A 260 16.69 5.63 1.95
N ILE A 261 16.72 5.71 3.26
CA ILE A 261 17.36 4.72 4.14
C ILE A 261 16.34 4.17 5.11
N ASP A 262 16.31 2.84 5.24
CA ASP A 262 15.41 2.11 6.12
C ASP A 262 16.15 1.10 7.01
N HIS A 263 15.41 0.48 7.94
CA HIS A 263 15.87 -0.58 8.85
C HIS A 263 17.03 -0.20 9.76
N VAL A 264 17.16 1.08 10.12
CA VAL A 264 18.28 1.58 10.95
C VAL A 264 18.37 0.88 12.30
N GLY A 265 17.24 0.43 12.88
CA GLY A 265 17.23 -0.50 14.00
C GLY A 265 16.79 0.08 15.34
N HIS A 266 16.03 1.18 15.35
CA HIS A 266 15.36 1.76 16.53
C HIS A 266 16.31 1.96 17.73
N MET A 267 17.41 2.62 17.53
CA MET A 267 18.32 3.01 18.63
C MET A 267 17.81 4.27 19.34
N GLY A 268 18.40 4.65 20.47
CA GLY A 268 17.97 5.82 21.24
C GLY A 268 17.99 7.12 20.44
N VAL A 269 17.11 8.06 20.80
CA VAL A 269 16.90 9.35 20.12
C VAL A 269 18.22 10.07 19.77
N ASN A 270 19.13 10.19 20.77
CA ASN A 270 20.44 10.81 20.53
C ASN A 270 21.29 10.06 19.51
N SER A 271 21.18 8.74 19.44
CA SER A 271 21.87 7.93 18.44
C SER A 271 21.32 8.22 17.05
N MET A 272 20.00 8.33 16.90
CA MET A 272 19.35 8.66 15.62
C MET A 272 19.69 10.07 15.15
N ILE A 273 19.71 11.04 16.05
CA ILE A 273 20.13 12.43 15.72
C ILE A 273 21.59 12.48 15.23
N ARG A 274 22.51 11.79 15.93
CA ARG A 274 23.92 11.74 15.53
C ARG A 274 24.12 11.06 14.18
N LEU A 275 23.43 9.94 13.97
CA LEU A 275 23.48 9.18 12.72
C LEU A 275 22.87 9.99 11.58
N GLY A 276 21.68 10.61 11.78
CA GLY A 276 21.04 11.47 10.79
C GLY A 276 21.95 12.62 10.35
N ARG A 277 22.60 13.31 11.30
CA ARG A 277 23.60 14.35 11.01
C ARG A 277 24.79 13.82 10.22
N ALA A 278 25.23 12.60 10.49
CA ALA A 278 26.32 11.99 9.73
C ALA A 278 25.93 11.67 8.28
N PHE A 279 24.64 11.51 7.99
CA PHE A 279 24.13 11.27 6.64
C PHE A 279 23.81 12.56 5.85
N GLU A 280 23.69 13.72 6.51
CA GLU A 280 23.39 15.01 5.85
C GLU A 280 24.31 15.32 4.64
N PRO A 281 25.64 15.10 4.71
CA PRO A 281 26.53 15.36 3.58
C PRO A 281 26.23 14.53 2.33
N TYR A 282 25.44 13.45 2.46
CA TYR A 282 25.14 12.51 1.36
C TYR A 282 23.79 12.77 0.69
N ASN A 283 23.08 13.84 1.07
CA ASN A 283 21.79 14.22 0.49
C ASN A 283 20.79 13.06 0.41
N ILE A 284 20.54 12.43 1.56
CA ILE A 284 19.58 11.33 1.69
C ILE A 284 18.16 11.88 1.59
N ALA A 285 17.28 11.19 0.85
CA ALA A 285 15.93 11.63 0.58
C ALA A 285 15.02 11.52 1.81
N TRP A 286 15.21 10.48 2.64
CA TRP A 286 14.55 10.30 3.93
C TRP A 286 15.26 9.25 4.77
N LEU A 287 15.02 9.32 6.07
CA LEU A 287 15.31 8.25 7.04
C LEU A 287 13.98 7.67 7.53
N GLU A 288 13.82 6.37 7.36
CA GLU A 288 12.60 5.65 7.64
C GLU A 288 12.68 4.89 8.95
N ASP A 289 11.59 4.85 9.69
CA ASP A 289 11.37 4.05 10.90
C ASP A 289 12.51 4.09 11.93
N LEU A 290 13.03 5.30 12.19
CA LEU A 290 14.17 5.53 13.10
C LEU A 290 13.90 5.04 14.52
N ILE A 291 12.67 5.25 15.00
CA ILE A 291 12.19 4.85 16.33
C ILE A 291 10.75 4.36 16.19
N PRO A 292 10.19 3.66 17.19
CA PRO A 292 8.80 3.25 17.12
C PRO A 292 7.86 4.44 16.92
N TRP A 293 6.91 4.31 16.02
CA TRP A 293 6.02 5.40 15.62
C TRP A 293 5.19 6.00 16.77
N GLN A 294 4.94 5.22 17.83
CA GLN A 294 4.17 5.65 19.00
C GLN A 294 4.83 6.79 19.81
N TYR A 295 6.11 7.02 19.60
CA TYR A 295 6.86 8.06 20.33
C TYR A 295 6.88 9.39 19.54
N THR A 296 5.70 9.98 19.32
CA THR A 296 5.52 11.19 18.48
C THR A 296 6.39 12.37 18.91
N ASP A 297 6.51 12.65 20.23
CA ASP A 297 7.34 13.76 20.70
C ASP A 297 8.83 13.54 20.42
N GLN A 298 9.29 12.28 20.50
CA GLN A 298 10.66 11.91 20.17
C GLN A 298 10.92 11.97 18.65
N TRP A 299 9.93 11.60 17.84
CA TRP A 299 9.98 11.82 16.39
C TRP A 299 10.16 13.29 16.06
N MET A 300 9.37 14.16 16.70
CA MET A 300 9.49 15.62 16.52
C MET A 300 10.85 16.18 16.96
N GLU A 301 11.45 15.62 18.03
CA GLU A 301 12.79 15.96 18.47
C GLU A 301 13.84 15.60 17.42
N ILE A 302 13.76 14.39 16.84
CA ILE A 302 14.68 13.93 15.79
C ILE A 302 14.52 14.79 14.54
N SER A 303 13.31 14.95 14.01
CA SER A 303 13.03 15.69 12.77
C SER A 303 13.48 17.14 12.83
N ARG A 304 13.43 17.77 14.00
CA ARG A 304 13.93 19.14 14.20
C ARG A 304 15.44 19.24 14.37
N ALA A 305 16.11 18.15 14.68
CA ALA A 305 17.54 18.13 14.99
C ALA A 305 18.42 17.73 13.80
N ILE A 306 17.84 17.22 12.72
CA ILE A 306 18.53 16.80 11.49
C ILE A 306 17.94 17.50 10.27
N GLU A 307 18.73 17.63 9.19
CA GLU A 307 18.28 18.20 7.91
C GLU A 307 17.74 17.13 6.94
N VAL A 308 18.05 15.82 7.20
CA VAL A 308 17.50 14.72 6.40
C VAL A 308 16.02 14.54 6.73
N PRO A 309 15.12 14.54 5.73
CA PRO A 309 13.70 14.29 5.97
C PRO A 309 13.44 12.95 6.70
N THR A 310 12.44 12.93 7.56
CA THR A 310 12.03 11.74 8.32
C THR A 310 10.73 11.16 7.79
N MET A 311 10.61 9.83 7.84
CA MET A 311 9.46 9.08 7.34
C MET A 311 9.08 7.93 8.27
N THR A 312 7.77 7.69 8.48
CA THR A 312 7.25 6.49 9.18
C THR A 312 5.80 6.24 8.81
N GLY A 313 5.33 4.99 9.01
CA GLY A 313 3.92 4.71 8.93
C GLY A 313 3.47 3.37 8.39
N GLU A 314 4.34 2.50 7.89
CA GLU A 314 3.95 1.24 7.24
C GLU A 314 3.13 0.30 8.14
N ASP A 315 3.34 0.35 9.43
CA ASP A 315 2.66 -0.48 10.43
C ASP A 315 1.50 0.25 11.16
N ILE A 316 1.17 1.48 10.76
CA ILE A 316 0.12 2.27 11.41
C ILE A 316 -1.25 1.96 10.80
N TYR A 317 -2.20 1.62 11.67
CA TYR A 317 -3.57 1.31 11.30
C TYR A 317 -4.48 2.53 11.49
N LEU A 318 -5.32 2.84 10.51
CA LEU A 318 -6.27 3.93 10.40
C LEU A 318 -5.65 5.35 10.47
N LYS A 319 -6.37 6.31 9.96
CA LYS A 319 -6.02 7.73 10.01
C LYS A 319 -5.80 8.23 11.45
N GLU A 320 -6.55 7.67 12.40
CA GLU A 320 -6.42 7.97 13.81
C GLU A 320 -5.01 7.69 14.36
N GLY A 321 -4.36 6.62 13.90
CA GLY A 321 -2.98 6.30 14.27
C GLY A 321 -1.95 7.32 13.74
N PHE A 322 -2.23 7.93 12.58
CA PHE A 322 -1.38 8.99 12.01
C PHE A 322 -1.64 10.38 12.58
N ARG A 323 -2.79 10.59 13.25
CA ARG A 323 -3.26 11.91 13.66
C ARG A 323 -2.20 12.72 14.40
N GLU A 324 -1.64 12.17 15.45
CA GLU A 324 -0.70 12.90 16.30
C GLU A 324 0.62 13.22 15.56
N LEU A 325 1.13 12.28 14.77
CA LEU A 325 2.30 12.50 13.91
C LEU A 325 2.09 13.67 12.94
N ILE A 326 0.92 13.74 12.31
CA ILE A 326 0.57 14.76 11.32
C ILE A 326 0.30 16.13 12.00
N GLU A 327 -0.56 16.18 13.03
CA GLU A 327 -0.93 17.43 13.69
C GLU A 327 0.29 18.14 14.35
N LYS A 328 1.22 17.35 14.90
CA LYS A 328 2.45 17.87 15.50
C LYS A 328 3.58 18.10 14.48
N ARG A 329 3.39 17.68 13.22
CA ARG A 329 4.47 17.66 12.21
C ARG A 329 5.71 16.97 12.75
N ALA A 330 5.50 15.78 13.28
CA ALA A 330 6.55 15.00 13.91
C ALA A 330 7.43 14.26 12.90
N VAL A 331 6.95 14.14 11.66
CA VAL A 331 7.68 13.59 10.51
C VAL A 331 7.45 14.48 9.28
N ASP A 332 8.35 14.40 8.30
CA ASP A 332 8.27 15.15 7.05
C ASP A 332 7.43 14.42 5.99
N ILE A 333 7.37 13.10 6.08
CA ILE A 333 6.67 12.24 5.14
C ILE A 333 5.90 11.18 5.93
N VAL A 334 4.61 11.02 5.65
CA VAL A 334 3.84 9.86 6.12
C VAL A 334 3.96 8.72 5.12
N HIS A 335 4.06 7.48 5.62
CA HIS A 335 4.34 6.30 4.81
C HIS A 335 3.35 5.15 5.05
N PRO A 336 2.03 5.36 4.84
CA PRO A 336 1.07 4.30 5.04
C PRO A 336 1.26 3.17 4.02
N ASP A 337 1.04 1.94 4.48
CA ASP A 337 0.80 0.80 3.61
C ASP A 337 -0.71 0.59 3.48
N PRO A 338 -1.32 0.70 2.28
CA PRO A 338 -2.75 0.45 2.12
C PRO A 338 -3.18 -0.94 2.62
N VAL A 339 -2.28 -1.92 2.58
CA VAL A 339 -2.53 -3.29 3.07
C VAL A 339 -2.52 -3.38 4.60
N THR A 340 -2.05 -2.35 5.30
CA THR A 340 -2.10 -2.22 6.77
C THR A 340 -3.10 -1.17 7.22
N ALA A 341 -3.06 -0.01 6.57
CA ALA A 341 -3.66 1.24 7.07
C ALA A 341 -5.20 1.28 7.04
N GLY A 342 -5.87 0.23 6.59
CA GLY A 342 -7.33 0.15 6.48
C GLY A 342 -7.84 0.13 5.05
N GLY A 343 -6.97 -0.04 4.05
CA GLY A 343 -7.32 -0.16 2.64
C GLY A 343 -7.14 1.14 1.84
N TYR A 344 -7.69 1.18 0.62
CA TYR A 344 -7.43 2.25 -0.33
C TYR A 344 -8.03 3.60 0.08
N LEU A 345 -9.29 3.61 0.53
CA LEU A 345 -9.93 4.86 0.88
C LEU A 345 -9.38 5.45 2.17
N GLU A 346 -9.07 4.63 3.15
CA GLU A 346 -8.48 5.11 4.41
C GLU A 346 -7.07 5.67 4.17
N THR A 347 -6.28 5.02 3.32
CA THR A 347 -4.97 5.55 2.89
C THR A 347 -5.10 6.90 2.19
N LYS A 348 -6.08 7.04 1.29
CA LYS A 348 -6.36 8.34 0.67
C LYS A 348 -6.70 9.42 1.71
N ARG A 349 -7.51 9.08 2.72
CA ARG A 349 -7.86 10.00 3.82
C ARG A 349 -6.65 10.40 4.67
N ILE A 350 -5.69 9.48 4.86
CA ILE A 350 -4.40 9.80 5.51
C ILE A 350 -3.65 10.83 4.66
N GLY A 351 -3.55 10.62 3.35
CA GLY A 351 -2.90 11.54 2.42
C GLY A 351 -3.56 12.92 2.40
N ASP A 352 -4.89 12.99 2.30
CA ASP A 352 -5.64 14.25 2.32
C ASP A 352 -5.41 15.02 3.64
N PHE A 353 -5.43 14.31 4.77
CA PHE A 353 -5.17 14.91 6.08
C PHE A 353 -3.72 15.38 6.23
N ALA A 354 -2.75 14.63 5.72
CA ALA A 354 -1.35 15.05 5.67
C ALA A 354 -1.17 16.30 4.80
N GLN A 355 -1.85 16.38 3.65
CA GLN A 355 -1.83 17.55 2.76
C GLN A 355 -2.34 18.81 3.47
N GLU A 356 -3.41 18.73 4.25
CA GLU A 356 -3.93 19.85 5.04
C GLU A 356 -2.87 20.42 6.00
N HIS A 357 -1.90 19.60 6.42
CA HIS A 357 -0.80 19.98 7.34
C HIS A 357 0.53 20.26 6.62
N GLY A 358 0.55 20.18 5.28
CA GLY A 358 1.75 20.42 4.47
C GLY A 358 2.79 19.28 4.59
N ILE A 359 2.32 18.05 4.81
CA ILE A 359 3.16 16.85 4.92
C ILE A 359 2.97 16.01 3.65
N ALA A 360 4.07 15.52 3.09
CA ALA A 360 4.06 14.66 1.91
C ALA A 360 3.68 13.21 2.29
N MET A 361 3.28 12.41 1.28
CA MET A 361 3.00 10.98 1.44
C MET A 361 3.78 10.16 0.42
N ALA A 362 4.48 9.14 0.89
CA ALA A 362 4.91 7.99 0.11
C ALA A 362 4.08 6.78 0.50
N LEU A 363 4.04 5.75 -0.33
CA LEU A 363 3.32 4.51 -0.02
C LEU A 363 4.28 3.34 0.10
N HIS A 364 4.21 2.63 1.23
CA HIS A 364 4.80 1.31 1.39
C HIS A 364 3.99 0.27 0.61
N HIS A 365 4.65 -0.74 0.04
CA HIS A 365 3.98 -1.92 -0.53
C HIS A 365 4.94 -3.11 -0.70
N ALA A 366 4.62 -4.23 -0.05
CA ALA A 366 5.39 -5.48 -0.10
C ALA A 366 4.55 -6.73 -0.48
N SER A 367 3.33 -6.53 -1.01
CA SER A 367 2.34 -7.59 -1.26
C SER A 367 2.26 -8.01 -2.74
N SER A 368 1.09 -8.46 -3.21
CA SER A 368 0.90 -8.97 -4.58
C SER A 368 0.80 -7.86 -5.62
N PRO A 369 0.96 -8.17 -6.92
CA PRO A 369 0.75 -7.19 -7.98
C PRO A 369 -0.71 -6.71 -8.08
N VAL A 370 -1.69 -7.43 -7.53
CA VAL A 370 -3.09 -6.99 -7.49
C VAL A 370 -3.23 -5.72 -6.66
N THR A 371 -2.77 -5.76 -5.40
CA THR A 371 -2.86 -4.60 -4.51
C THR A 371 -1.84 -3.53 -4.84
N PHE A 372 -0.71 -3.89 -5.46
CA PHE A 372 0.22 -2.90 -6.05
C PHE A 372 -0.50 -2.00 -7.06
N MET A 373 -1.30 -2.58 -7.97
CA MET A 373 -2.08 -1.79 -8.92
C MET A 373 -3.17 -0.97 -8.22
N GLY A 374 -3.78 -1.48 -7.15
CA GLY A 374 -4.66 -0.69 -6.30
C GLY A 374 -3.95 0.49 -5.61
N CYS A 375 -2.71 0.29 -5.16
CA CYS A 375 -1.85 1.38 -4.65
C CYS A 375 -1.51 2.41 -5.73
N VAL A 376 -1.32 1.98 -6.99
CA VAL A 376 -1.16 2.89 -8.15
C VAL A 376 -2.39 3.79 -8.31
N HIS A 377 -3.59 3.25 -8.18
CA HIS A 377 -4.83 4.05 -8.22
C HIS A 377 -4.95 5.01 -7.03
N THR A 378 -4.62 4.55 -5.83
CA THR A 378 -4.63 5.37 -4.60
C THR A 378 -3.63 6.52 -4.72
N ALA A 379 -2.41 6.22 -5.16
CA ALA A 379 -1.37 7.21 -5.44
C ALA A 379 -1.80 8.22 -6.53
N ALA A 380 -2.47 7.74 -7.58
CA ALA A 380 -3.00 8.62 -8.61
C ALA A 380 -4.07 9.57 -8.08
N ALA A 381 -4.89 9.12 -7.12
CA ALA A 381 -5.98 9.90 -6.53
C ALA A 381 -5.53 10.80 -5.34
N THR A 382 -4.27 10.76 -4.92
CA THR A 382 -3.76 11.53 -3.77
C THR A 382 -2.85 12.65 -4.22
N GLU A 383 -3.11 13.90 -3.78
CA GLU A 383 -2.41 15.10 -4.26
C GLU A 383 -0.93 15.12 -3.85
N ASN A 384 -0.63 14.97 -2.56
CA ASN A 384 0.70 15.12 -1.93
C ASN A 384 1.60 13.89 -2.05
N PHE A 385 1.33 13.01 -3.02
CA PHE A 385 2.07 11.76 -3.22
C PHE A 385 3.45 11.98 -3.85
N ILE A 386 4.47 11.28 -3.31
CA ILE A 386 5.87 11.31 -3.79
C ILE A 386 6.18 10.09 -4.66
N ALA A 387 6.10 8.88 -4.09
CA ALA A 387 6.43 7.62 -4.74
C ALA A 387 5.77 6.42 -4.05
N LEU A 388 5.59 5.32 -4.80
CA LEU A 388 5.10 4.02 -4.33
C LEU A 388 6.25 3.02 -4.32
N GLU A 389 6.33 2.23 -3.27
CA GLU A 389 7.32 1.18 -3.12
C GLU A 389 7.12 -0.01 -4.04
N HIS A 390 8.21 -0.54 -4.55
CA HIS A 390 8.28 -1.85 -5.21
C HIS A 390 9.29 -2.75 -4.51
N HIS A 391 8.79 -3.59 -3.62
CA HIS A 391 9.60 -4.50 -2.79
C HIS A 391 9.95 -5.82 -3.49
N SER A 392 9.20 -6.19 -4.53
CA SER A 392 9.28 -7.52 -5.15
C SER A 392 10.10 -7.56 -6.44
N VAL A 393 10.93 -6.57 -6.73
CA VAL A 393 11.71 -6.45 -7.98
C VAL A 393 12.64 -7.64 -8.25
N ASP A 394 13.11 -8.33 -7.21
CA ASP A 394 13.95 -9.52 -7.33
C ASP A 394 13.16 -10.83 -7.47
N LYS A 395 11.82 -10.79 -7.42
CA LYS A 395 10.94 -11.94 -7.63
C LYS A 395 10.50 -11.97 -9.10
N THR A 396 11.19 -12.73 -9.92
CA THR A 396 11.00 -12.75 -11.39
C THR A 396 9.60 -13.19 -11.83
N TRP A 397 8.90 -13.93 -11.01
CA TRP A 397 7.55 -14.44 -11.27
C TRP A 397 6.42 -13.51 -10.74
N TRP A 398 6.77 -12.44 -10.02
CA TRP A 398 5.78 -11.62 -9.31
C TRP A 398 4.74 -11.00 -10.26
N GLU A 399 5.18 -10.45 -11.38
CA GLU A 399 4.27 -9.88 -12.39
C GLU A 399 3.43 -10.94 -13.10
N ASP A 400 3.90 -12.21 -13.12
CA ASP A 400 3.17 -13.30 -13.78
C ASP A 400 1.89 -13.68 -13.04
N LEU A 401 1.77 -13.33 -11.77
CA LEU A 401 0.56 -13.55 -10.98
C LEU A 401 -0.67 -12.80 -11.50
N VAL A 402 -0.51 -11.82 -12.39
CA VAL A 402 -1.61 -11.03 -12.92
C VAL A 402 -1.64 -10.97 -14.44
N THR A 403 -2.85 -10.79 -14.96
CA THR A 403 -3.16 -10.54 -16.36
C THR A 403 -3.85 -9.18 -16.51
N GLY A 404 -4.06 -8.76 -17.75
CA GLY A 404 -4.85 -7.57 -18.06
C GLY A 404 -4.05 -6.33 -18.44
N LEU A 405 -2.77 -6.25 -18.13
CA LEU A 405 -1.86 -5.16 -18.51
C LEU A 405 -0.64 -5.70 -19.24
N ASP A 406 0.02 -4.84 -20.00
CA ASP A 406 1.29 -5.13 -20.65
C ASP A 406 2.42 -5.19 -19.62
N LYS A 407 3.28 -6.20 -19.72
CA LYS A 407 4.46 -6.39 -18.87
C LYS A 407 5.73 -5.85 -19.55
N PRO A 408 6.74 -5.36 -18.81
CA PRO A 408 6.75 -5.21 -17.37
C PRO A 408 5.78 -4.12 -16.90
N LEU A 409 5.21 -4.27 -15.69
CA LEU A 409 4.31 -3.28 -15.11
C LEU A 409 5.05 -1.97 -14.77
N VAL A 410 6.28 -2.08 -14.29
CA VAL A 410 7.16 -0.94 -13.99
C VAL A 410 8.09 -0.69 -15.17
N ARG A 411 8.05 0.52 -15.74
CA ARG A 411 8.92 0.94 -16.85
C ARG A 411 9.60 2.27 -16.53
N ASP A 412 10.91 2.31 -16.61
CA ASP A 412 11.70 3.51 -16.34
C ASP A 412 11.34 4.18 -14.99
N GLY A 413 11.09 3.36 -13.98
CA GLY A 413 10.71 3.81 -12.63
C GLY A 413 9.29 4.35 -12.48
N TYR A 414 8.38 4.03 -13.42
CA TYR A 414 6.99 4.46 -13.40
C TYR A 414 6.02 3.33 -13.75
N VAL A 415 4.77 3.47 -13.31
CA VAL A 415 3.62 2.66 -13.72
C VAL A 415 2.55 3.57 -14.28
N GLU A 416 2.04 3.26 -15.47
CA GLU A 416 0.87 3.94 -16.05
C GLU A 416 -0.39 3.59 -15.25
N VAL A 417 -1.24 4.59 -14.98
CA VAL A 417 -2.49 4.38 -14.25
C VAL A 417 -3.51 3.68 -15.15
N PRO A 418 -3.99 2.47 -14.79
CA PRO A 418 -4.91 1.73 -15.66
C PRO A 418 -6.27 2.40 -15.80
N GLU A 419 -6.86 2.26 -17.00
CA GLU A 419 -8.23 2.72 -17.31
C GLU A 419 -9.28 1.60 -17.17
N LYS A 420 -8.85 0.36 -16.89
CA LYS A 420 -9.74 -0.79 -16.73
C LYS A 420 -10.49 -0.74 -15.40
N PRO A 421 -11.71 -1.35 -15.34
CA PRO A 421 -12.51 -1.40 -14.12
C PRO A 421 -11.77 -2.04 -12.92
N GLY A 422 -12.09 -1.57 -11.72
CA GLY A 422 -11.46 -2.02 -10.49
C GLY A 422 -9.99 -1.59 -10.41
N VAL A 423 -9.12 -2.47 -9.96
CA VAL A 423 -7.66 -2.24 -9.92
C VAL A 423 -6.98 -2.43 -11.28
N GLY A 424 -7.74 -2.81 -12.31
CA GLY A 424 -7.26 -2.88 -13.69
C GLY A 424 -6.56 -4.16 -14.09
N VAL A 425 -6.37 -5.10 -13.17
CA VAL A 425 -5.77 -6.43 -13.40
C VAL A 425 -6.68 -7.54 -12.87
N ASP A 426 -6.39 -8.77 -13.30
CA ASP A 426 -6.98 -9.98 -12.74
C ASP A 426 -5.89 -11.00 -12.43
N LEU A 427 -6.19 -12.01 -11.61
CA LEU A 427 -5.24 -13.08 -11.32
C LEU A 427 -5.06 -13.99 -12.53
N ASP A 428 -3.82 -14.38 -12.78
CA ASP A 428 -3.49 -15.57 -13.54
C ASP A 428 -3.52 -16.77 -12.59
N GLU A 429 -4.66 -17.48 -12.57
CA GLU A 429 -4.83 -18.58 -11.62
C GLU A 429 -3.87 -19.75 -11.86
N GLU A 430 -3.31 -19.92 -13.06
CA GLU A 430 -2.31 -20.94 -13.36
C GLU A 430 -0.98 -20.55 -12.72
N ALA A 431 -0.50 -19.33 -12.96
CA ALA A 431 0.70 -18.82 -12.31
C ALA A 431 0.58 -18.76 -10.78
N VAL A 432 -0.62 -18.40 -10.27
CA VAL A 432 -0.88 -18.40 -8.82
C VAL A 432 -0.75 -19.80 -8.23
N ARG A 433 -1.23 -20.86 -8.93
CA ARG A 433 -1.10 -22.26 -8.46
C ARG A 433 0.35 -22.72 -8.34
N GLU A 434 1.22 -22.26 -9.25
CA GLU A 434 2.64 -22.60 -9.21
C GLU A 434 3.38 -22.00 -7.99
N HIS A 435 2.83 -20.93 -7.43
CA HIS A 435 3.44 -20.18 -6.32
C HIS A 435 2.65 -20.23 -5.01
N LEU A 436 1.65 -21.12 -4.93
CA LEU A 436 0.96 -21.38 -3.67
C LEU A 436 1.95 -21.87 -2.62
N ARG A 437 1.70 -21.49 -1.38
CA ARG A 437 2.42 -22.04 -0.24
C ARG A 437 2.21 -23.55 -0.17
N GLU A 438 3.25 -24.29 0.18
CA GLU A 438 3.18 -25.76 0.27
C GLU A 438 2.02 -26.23 1.16
N GLY A 439 1.18 -27.11 0.62
CA GLY A 439 0.01 -27.66 1.30
C GLY A 439 -1.27 -26.81 1.21
N GLU A 440 -1.23 -25.64 0.56
CA GLU A 440 -2.39 -24.79 0.34
C GLU A 440 -3.08 -25.10 -1.00
N GLU A 441 -4.39 -24.87 -1.06
CA GLU A 441 -5.21 -24.98 -2.28
C GLU A 441 -5.67 -23.59 -2.74
N LEU A 442 -5.79 -23.41 -4.04
CA LEU A 442 -6.26 -22.15 -4.62
C LEU A 442 -7.70 -21.86 -4.20
N PHE A 443 -7.90 -20.84 -3.39
CA PHE A 443 -9.20 -20.39 -2.90
C PHE A 443 -10.08 -21.52 -2.38
N ALA A 444 -9.51 -22.42 -1.56
CA ALA A 444 -10.24 -23.50 -0.92
C ALA A 444 -11.51 -23.00 -0.20
N PRO A 445 -12.59 -23.80 -0.15
CA PRO A 445 -13.79 -23.42 0.58
C PRO A 445 -13.51 -23.13 2.06
N THR A 446 -14.07 -22.06 2.59
CA THR A 446 -13.89 -21.60 3.97
C THR A 446 -15.22 -21.61 4.75
N GLY A 447 -16.03 -22.66 4.54
CA GLY A 447 -17.40 -22.76 5.09
C GLY A 447 -17.48 -22.73 6.61
N GLU A 448 -16.44 -23.18 7.32
CA GLU A 448 -16.33 -23.10 8.78
C GLU A 448 -16.33 -21.67 9.31
N TRP A 449 -15.92 -20.69 8.51
CA TRP A 449 -15.92 -19.28 8.85
C TRP A 449 -17.25 -18.55 8.60
N ASN A 450 -18.23 -19.21 8.02
CA ASN A 450 -19.54 -18.59 7.73
C ASN A 450 -20.29 -18.18 9.00
N ARG A 451 -20.01 -18.83 10.12
CA ARG A 451 -20.64 -18.56 11.43
C ARG A 451 -19.63 -18.26 12.54
N ARG A 452 -18.35 -18.46 12.27
CA ARG A 452 -17.28 -18.22 13.25
C ARG A 452 -17.04 -16.72 13.37
N GLN A 453 -16.92 -16.23 14.59
CA GLN A 453 -16.65 -14.82 14.88
C GLN A 453 -15.47 -14.72 15.85
N SER A 454 -14.66 -13.68 15.69
CA SER A 454 -13.74 -13.23 16.73
C SER A 454 -14.42 -12.17 17.60
N TRP A 455 -14.02 -12.15 18.86
CA TRP A 455 -14.36 -11.10 19.83
C TRP A 455 -13.17 -10.16 20.06
N ASP A 456 -12.02 -10.43 19.43
CA ASP A 456 -10.84 -9.59 19.47
C ASP A 456 -11.10 -8.32 18.66
N ARG A 457 -11.41 -7.25 19.34
CA ARG A 457 -11.72 -5.94 18.76
C ARG A 457 -10.94 -4.85 19.46
N GLN A 458 -10.66 -3.79 18.74
CA GLN A 458 -9.82 -2.69 19.19
C GLN A 458 -10.51 -1.85 20.27
N TRP A 459 -11.83 -1.79 20.21
CA TRP A 459 -12.67 -1.10 21.22
C TRP A 459 -13.94 -1.90 21.49
N SER A 460 -14.57 -1.62 22.62
CA SER A 460 -15.79 -2.31 23.08
C SER A 460 -16.98 -1.36 23.18
#